data_d2e997b1e67ffdbe4aabfdb78d5b2a67
#
_entry.id   d2e997b1e67ffdbe4aabfdb78d5b2a67
#
_cell.length_a   1.000
_cell.length_b   1.000
_cell.length_c   1.000
_cell.angle_alpha   90.00
_cell.angle_beta   90.00
_cell.angle_gamma   90.00
#
_symmetry.space_group_name_H-M   'P 1'
#
loop_
_entity.id
_entity.type
_entity.pdbx_description
1 polymer ?
#
loop_
_entity_poly.entity_id
_entity_poly.type
_entity_poly.pdbx_seq_one_letter_code
_entity_poly.pdbx_strand_id
1 'polypeptide(L)'
;MKRLIVLIICILILTGCPSTFKSEKDVGVGVSVENQATKTIKHLRIEKYIDGHLIASENVINANNSAFEKGEIVIFDIPVQVNEEVAYLVKYSENLDATNEVSTNKIKINPQDAWTNLILNEHLQLEIKK
;
A
#
# COMPACT_ATOMS: atom_id res chain seq x y z
N MET A 1 32.21 1.31 -47.73
CA MET A 1 31.29 0.26 -47.26
C MET A 1 31.48 -0.11 -45.77
N LYS A 2 32.69 -0.15 -45.26
CA LYS A 2 32.91 -0.47 -43.81
C LYS A 2 32.32 0.56 -42.83
N ARG A 3 32.17 1.83 -43.26
CA ARG A 3 31.59 2.87 -42.41
C ARG A 3 30.06 2.85 -42.30
N LEU A 4 29.37 2.22 -43.23
CA LEU A 4 27.92 2.11 -43.24
C LEU A 4 27.43 1.00 -42.32
N ILE A 5 28.23 -0.04 -42.11
CA ILE A 5 27.91 -1.18 -41.26
C ILE A 5 27.98 -0.79 -39.78
N VAL A 6 28.91 0.11 -39.41
CA VAL A 6 29.05 0.63 -38.03
C VAL A 6 27.86 1.51 -37.63
N LEU A 7 27.28 2.24 -38.60
CA LEU A 7 26.13 3.11 -38.33
C LEU A 7 24.83 2.32 -38.09
N ILE A 8 24.69 1.15 -38.78
CA ILE A 8 23.51 0.28 -38.59
C ILE A 8 23.56 -0.47 -37.27
N ILE A 9 24.75 -0.79 -36.76
CA ILE A 9 24.89 -1.48 -35.46
C ILE A 9 24.58 -0.52 -34.28
N CYS A 10 24.85 0.77 -34.41
CA CYS A 10 24.52 1.77 -33.39
C CYS A 10 23.02 2.05 -33.26
N ILE A 11 22.22 1.78 -34.31
CA ILE A 11 20.75 2.02 -34.30
C ILE A 11 20.00 0.90 -33.57
N LEU A 12 20.58 -0.30 -33.47
CA LEU A 12 19.94 -1.46 -32.84
C LEU A 12 20.05 -1.48 -31.30
N ILE A 13 20.81 -0.56 -30.68
CA ILE A 13 20.99 -0.50 -29.22
C ILE A 13 19.99 0.45 -28.54
N LEU A 14 19.15 1.14 -29.32
CA LEU A 14 18.12 2.06 -28.84
C LEU A 14 16.70 1.46 -28.74
N THR A 15 16.58 0.14 -28.85
CA THR A 15 15.33 -0.51 -28.45
C THR A 15 15.25 -0.45 -26.93
N GLY A 16 14.57 0.58 -26.47
CA GLY A 16 14.39 0.89 -25.06
C GLY A 16 13.94 -0.31 -24.26
N CYS A 17 14.36 -0.31 -22.99
CA CYS A 17 13.80 -1.21 -22.00
C CYS A 17 12.28 -1.26 -22.14
N PRO A 18 11.66 -2.44 -22.26
CA PRO A 18 10.22 -2.52 -22.13
C PRO A 18 9.88 -2.01 -20.74
N SER A 19 9.29 -0.83 -20.66
CA SER A 19 8.55 -0.44 -19.47
C SER A 19 7.46 -1.49 -19.32
N THR A 20 7.66 -2.45 -18.43
CA THR A 20 6.61 -3.34 -18.01
C THR A 20 5.56 -2.48 -17.35
N PHE A 21 4.61 -2.00 -18.14
CA PHE A 21 3.35 -1.53 -17.63
C PHE A 21 2.72 -2.76 -16.97
N LYS A 22 2.80 -2.83 -15.64
CA LYS A 22 1.99 -3.78 -14.88
C LYS A 22 0.55 -3.45 -15.23
N SER A 23 -0.14 -4.35 -15.91
CA SER A 23 -1.58 -4.20 -16.11
C SER A 23 -2.24 -4.13 -14.72
N GLU A 24 -3.38 -3.44 -14.59
CA GLU A 24 -4.14 -3.40 -13.33
C GLU A 24 -4.43 -4.79 -12.74
N LYS A 25 -4.38 -5.83 -13.54
CA LYS A 25 -4.50 -7.24 -13.12
C LYS A 25 -3.26 -7.78 -12.39
N ASP A 26 -2.10 -7.16 -12.55
CA ASP A 26 -0.85 -7.56 -11.87
C ASP A 26 -0.63 -6.78 -10.56
N VAL A 27 -1.48 -5.80 -10.24
CA VAL A 27 -1.54 -5.12 -8.94
C VAL A 27 -2.39 -5.99 -8.00
N GLY A 28 -2.00 -7.25 -7.86
CA GLY A 28 -2.89 -8.28 -7.35
C GLY A 28 -2.76 -8.64 -5.88
N VAL A 29 -1.82 -8.08 -5.13
CA VAL A 29 -1.57 -8.58 -3.77
C VAL A 29 -1.35 -7.40 -2.84
N GLY A 30 -2.32 -7.08 -2.00
CA GLY A 30 -2.15 -5.95 -1.12
C GLY A 30 -3.32 -5.70 -0.18
N VAL A 31 -3.14 -4.68 0.64
CA VAL A 31 -4.14 -4.21 1.59
C VAL A 31 -4.48 -2.76 1.25
N SER A 32 -5.76 -2.44 1.15
CA SER A 32 -6.22 -1.06 1.04
C SER A 32 -6.86 -0.59 2.34
N VAL A 33 -6.66 0.67 2.69
CA VAL A 33 -7.33 1.33 3.81
C VAL A 33 -8.03 2.58 3.28
N GLU A 34 -9.36 2.61 3.34
CA GLU A 34 -10.14 3.79 3.04
C GLU A 34 -10.22 4.69 4.27
N ASN A 35 -9.82 5.95 4.12
CA ASN A 35 -9.88 6.92 5.20
C ASN A 35 -11.27 7.54 5.30
N GLN A 36 -12.05 7.18 6.31
CA GLN A 36 -13.34 7.82 6.64
C GLN A 36 -13.25 8.66 7.93
N ALA A 37 -12.05 8.81 8.49
CA ALA A 37 -11.83 9.64 9.67
C ALA A 37 -12.13 11.12 9.39
N THR A 38 -12.65 11.80 10.41
CA THR A 38 -12.83 13.26 10.40
C THR A 38 -11.60 14.00 10.92
N LYS A 39 -10.70 13.29 11.58
CA LYS A 39 -9.44 13.82 12.11
C LYS A 39 -8.42 14.00 10.98
N THR A 40 -7.61 15.05 11.08
CA THR A 40 -6.46 15.26 10.17
C THR A 40 -5.45 14.13 10.36
N ILE A 41 -5.15 13.42 9.28
CA ILE A 41 -4.14 12.34 9.26
C ILE A 41 -3.16 12.64 8.15
N LYS A 42 -1.87 12.69 8.47
CA LYS A 42 -0.78 12.93 7.50
C LYS A 42 0.15 11.74 7.35
N HIS A 43 0.12 10.82 8.30
CA HIS A 43 0.92 9.61 8.29
C HIS A 43 0.04 8.41 8.63
N LEU A 44 0.11 7.37 7.83
CA LEU A 44 -0.52 6.07 8.07
C LEU A 44 0.54 4.98 8.06
N ARG A 45 0.43 4.06 8.99
CA ARG A 45 1.22 2.83 9.02
C ARG A 45 0.29 1.65 9.24
N ILE A 46 0.45 0.62 8.42
CA ILE A 46 -0.21 -0.65 8.64
C ILE A 46 0.79 -1.66 9.22
N GLU A 47 0.32 -2.48 10.13
CA GLU A 47 1.07 -3.59 10.70
C GLU A 47 0.28 -4.88 10.50
N LYS A 48 0.96 -5.92 10.03
CA LYS A 48 0.42 -7.26 9.83
C LYS A 48 1.02 -8.21 10.83
N TYR A 49 0.16 -8.99 11.47
CA TYR A 49 0.53 -9.97 12.49
C TYR A 49 0.04 -11.36 12.11
N ILE A 50 0.85 -12.38 12.35
CA ILE A 50 0.50 -13.79 12.29
C ILE A 50 0.90 -14.41 13.62
N ASP A 51 -0.02 -15.15 14.25
CA ASP A 51 0.19 -15.77 15.56
C ASP A 51 0.73 -14.81 16.63
N GLY A 52 0.29 -13.55 16.58
CA GLY A 52 0.71 -12.49 17.51
C GLY A 52 2.08 -11.87 17.20
N HIS A 53 2.77 -12.32 16.16
CA HIS A 53 4.07 -11.79 15.76
C HIS A 53 3.92 -10.78 14.61
N LEU A 54 4.63 -9.65 14.72
CA LEU A 54 4.70 -8.66 13.64
C LEU A 54 5.48 -9.25 12.45
N ILE A 55 4.81 -9.38 11.31
CA ILE A 55 5.38 -9.98 10.09
C ILE A 55 5.76 -8.92 9.08
N ALA A 56 4.95 -7.88 8.93
CA ALA A 56 5.17 -6.81 7.97
C ALA A 56 4.63 -5.48 8.48
N SER A 57 5.26 -4.40 8.06
CA SER A 57 4.84 -3.03 8.36
C SER A 57 5.19 -2.12 7.19
N GLU A 58 4.29 -1.21 6.84
CA GLU A 58 4.50 -0.23 5.79
C GLU A 58 3.94 1.13 6.20
N ASN A 59 4.69 2.19 5.86
CA ASN A 59 4.32 3.57 6.11
C ASN A 59 3.96 4.27 4.81
N VAL A 60 2.95 5.13 4.85
CA VAL A 60 2.54 5.96 3.72
C VAL A 60 2.29 7.41 4.16
N ILE A 61 2.77 8.34 3.38
CA ILE A 61 2.44 9.77 3.42
C ILE A 61 2.06 10.22 2.01
N ASN A 62 1.25 11.27 1.89
CA ASN A 62 0.99 11.87 0.58
C ASN A 62 2.24 12.56 0.01
N ALA A 63 2.46 12.43 -1.30
CA ALA A 63 3.64 12.97 -1.98
C ALA A 63 3.79 14.48 -1.84
N ASN A 64 2.70 15.22 -1.68
CA ASN A 64 2.67 16.67 -1.47
C ASN A 64 2.65 17.07 0.01
N ASN A 65 2.85 16.13 0.94
CA ASN A 65 2.79 16.31 2.40
C ASN A 65 1.41 16.77 2.92
N SER A 66 0.37 16.65 2.13
CA SER A 66 -1.01 16.96 2.57
C SER A 66 -1.56 15.87 3.48
N ALA A 67 -2.62 16.20 4.21
CA ALA A 67 -3.40 15.19 4.92
C ALA A 67 -4.15 14.28 3.94
N PHE A 68 -4.41 13.03 4.36
CA PHE A 68 -5.30 12.13 3.63
C PHE A 68 -6.73 12.67 3.68
N GLU A 69 -7.39 12.73 2.53
CA GLU A 69 -8.75 13.21 2.43
C GLU A 69 -9.74 12.14 2.90
N LYS A 70 -10.93 12.58 3.32
CA LYS A 70 -12.03 11.65 3.61
C LYS A 70 -12.46 10.95 2.32
N GLY A 71 -12.52 9.62 2.36
CA GLY A 71 -12.81 8.77 1.20
C GLY A 71 -11.57 8.38 0.39
N GLU A 72 -10.41 8.92 0.70
CA GLU A 72 -9.15 8.54 0.06
C GLU A 72 -8.78 7.09 0.40
N ILE A 73 -8.36 6.34 -0.61
CA ILE A 73 -7.94 4.95 -0.47
C ILE A 73 -6.42 4.90 -0.52
N VAL A 74 -5.83 4.42 0.55
CA VAL A 74 -4.38 4.20 0.67
C VAL A 74 -4.08 2.73 0.42
N ILE A 75 -3.18 2.45 -0.51
CA ILE A 75 -2.77 1.10 -0.88
C ILE A 75 -1.42 0.79 -0.24
N PHE A 76 -1.35 -0.35 0.44
CA PHE A 76 -0.14 -0.88 1.04
C PHE A 76 0.30 -2.14 0.30
N ASP A 77 1.57 -2.21 -0.05
CA ASP A 77 2.19 -3.36 -0.74
C ASP A 77 2.61 -4.43 0.29
N ILE A 78 1.61 -4.95 0.98
CA ILE A 78 1.80 -6.01 1.98
C ILE A 78 1.18 -7.30 1.44
N PRO A 79 1.96 -8.39 1.30
CA PRO A 79 1.44 -9.65 0.81
C PRO A 79 0.29 -10.19 1.66
N VAL A 80 -0.77 -10.66 1.01
CA VAL A 80 -1.92 -11.31 1.65
C VAL A 80 -1.79 -12.82 1.47
N GLN A 81 -1.81 -13.56 2.58
CA GLN A 81 -1.90 -15.02 2.55
C GLN A 81 -3.37 -15.41 2.59
N VAL A 82 -3.83 -16.04 1.50
CA VAL A 82 -5.19 -16.57 1.40
C VAL A 82 -5.34 -17.79 2.31
N ASN A 83 -6.49 -17.90 3.00
CA ASN A 83 -6.80 -18.98 3.94
C ASN A 83 -5.88 -19.10 5.18
N GLU A 84 -5.18 -18.04 5.54
CA GLU A 84 -4.40 -17.96 6.78
C GLU A 84 -4.96 -16.85 7.67
N GLU A 85 -5.18 -17.12 8.95
CA GLU A 85 -5.61 -16.08 9.89
C GLU A 85 -4.52 -15.05 10.07
N VAL A 86 -4.84 -13.80 9.78
CA VAL A 86 -3.97 -12.65 9.96
C VAL A 86 -4.67 -11.58 10.79
N ALA A 87 -3.89 -10.76 11.48
CA ALA A 87 -4.40 -9.59 12.16
C ALA A 87 -3.76 -8.32 11.57
N TYR A 88 -4.57 -7.28 11.41
CA TYR A 88 -4.11 -5.96 10.98
C TYR A 88 -4.37 -4.92 12.06
N LEU A 89 -3.45 -3.99 12.17
CA LEU A 89 -3.50 -2.80 13.00
C LEU A 89 -3.05 -1.62 12.14
N VAL A 90 -3.77 -0.51 12.23
CA VAL A 90 -3.33 0.75 11.62
C VAL A 90 -2.87 1.70 12.71
N LYS A 91 -1.76 2.38 12.46
CA LYS A 91 -1.30 3.50 13.26
C LYS A 91 -1.37 4.76 12.41
N TYR A 92 -1.76 5.86 13.03
CA TYR A 92 -1.90 7.14 12.34
C TYR A 92 -1.32 8.28 13.16
N SER A 93 -0.89 9.33 12.46
CA SER A 93 -0.41 10.56 13.08
C SER A 93 -0.88 11.79 12.30
N GLU A 94 -1.10 12.89 13.00
CA GLU A 94 -1.31 14.21 12.41
C GLU A 94 -0.01 14.82 11.87
N ASN A 95 1.12 14.25 12.25
CA ASN A 95 2.46 14.71 11.89
C ASN A 95 3.08 13.81 10.83
N LEU A 96 3.78 14.39 9.87
CA LEU A 96 4.46 13.67 8.79
C LEU A 96 5.56 12.73 9.30
N ASP A 97 6.22 13.10 10.39
CA ASP A 97 7.30 12.32 11.02
C ASP A 97 6.81 11.22 11.95
N ALA A 98 5.51 10.96 11.96
CA ALA A 98 4.85 9.95 12.81
C ALA A 98 4.98 10.21 14.32
N THR A 99 5.33 11.42 14.76
CA THR A 99 5.29 11.76 16.18
C THR A 99 3.85 11.72 16.71
N ASN A 100 3.69 11.32 17.96
CA ASN A 100 2.37 11.14 18.61
C ASN A 100 1.46 10.15 17.84
N GLU A 101 2.05 9.10 17.30
CA GLU A 101 1.33 8.05 16.58
C GLU A 101 0.32 7.33 17.50
N VAL A 102 -0.88 7.12 17.01
CA VAL A 102 -1.97 6.44 17.71
C VAL A 102 -2.32 5.16 16.98
N SER A 103 -2.57 4.09 17.72
CA SER A 103 -2.98 2.79 17.18
C SER A 103 -4.49 2.65 17.19
N THR A 104 -5.02 2.03 16.12
CA THR A 104 -6.41 1.56 16.09
C THR A 104 -6.58 0.27 16.90
N ASN A 105 -7.78 -0.28 16.92
CA ASN A 105 -8.02 -1.67 17.28
C ASN A 105 -7.31 -2.61 16.31
N LYS A 106 -6.96 -3.78 16.79
CA LYS A 106 -6.48 -4.89 15.95
C LYS A 106 -7.66 -5.72 15.46
N ILE A 107 -7.71 -6.01 14.16
CA ILE A 107 -8.75 -6.88 13.59
C ILE A 107 -8.12 -8.16 13.06
N LYS A 108 -8.81 -9.27 13.28
CA LYS A 108 -8.44 -10.59 12.75
C LYS A 108 -9.31 -10.91 11.56
N ILE A 109 -8.69 -11.39 10.49
CA ILE A 109 -9.37 -11.82 9.28
C ILE A 109 -8.75 -13.10 8.75
N ASN A 110 -9.53 -13.82 7.96
CA ASN A 110 -9.07 -14.94 7.16
C ASN A 110 -9.33 -14.59 5.69
N PRO A 111 -8.33 -14.01 4.98
CA PRO A 111 -8.53 -13.51 3.63
C PRO A 111 -8.92 -14.64 2.67
N GLN A 112 -9.91 -14.37 1.82
CA GLN A 112 -10.39 -15.32 0.81
C GLN A 112 -9.80 -15.06 -0.58
N ASP A 113 -9.22 -13.89 -0.77
CA ASP A 113 -8.55 -13.49 -2.01
C ASP A 113 -7.26 -12.68 -1.72
N ALA A 114 -6.55 -12.31 -2.77
CA ALA A 114 -5.27 -11.61 -2.67
C ALA A 114 -5.40 -10.14 -2.24
N TRP A 115 -6.62 -9.58 -2.15
CA TRP A 115 -6.88 -8.23 -1.66
C TRP A 115 -7.63 -8.23 -0.34
N THR A 116 -7.18 -7.40 0.56
CA THR A 116 -7.91 -7.07 1.78
C THR A 116 -8.28 -5.60 1.78
N ASN A 117 -9.56 -5.30 1.84
CA ASN A 117 -10.07 -3.94 1.89
C ASN A 117 -10.53 -3.60 3.30
N LEU A 118 -9.92 -2.55 3.87
CA LEU A 118 -10.20 -2.07 5.22
C LEU A 118 -10.74 -0.65 5.18
N ILE A 119 -11.41 -0.24 6.24
CA ILE A 119 -11.87 1.12 6.49
C ILE A 119 -11.33 1.60 7.82
N LEU A 120 -10.71 2.76 7.84
CA LEU A 120 -10.50 3.55 9.05
C LEU A 120 -11.71 4.45 9.21
N ASN A 121 -12.63 4.10 10.11
CA ASN A 121 -13.91 4.77 10.25
C ASN A 121 -13.81 6.14 10.95
N GLU A 122 -14.93 6.84 11.05
CA GLU A 122 -15.00 8.18 11.68
C GLU A 122 -14.63 8.17 13.18
N HIS A 123 -14.72 7.02 13.83
CA HIS A 123 -14.31 6.83 15.22
C HIS A 123 -12.86 6.35 15.38
N LEU A 124 -12.07 6.40 14.30
CA LEU A 124 -10.67 5.96 14.25
C LEU A 124 -10.49 4.48 14.61
N GLN A 125 -11.47 3.67 14.25
CA GLN A 125 -11.42 2.22 14.37
C GLN A 125 -11.24 1.58 13.00
N LEU A 126 -10.53 0.46 12.96
CA LEU A 126 -10.30 -0.32 11.77
C LEU A 126 -11.43 -1.35 11.61
N GLU A 127 -11.99 -1.42 10.42
CA GLU A 127 -13.08 -2.34 10.05
C GLU A 127 -12.79 -2.99 8.68
N ILE A 128 -13.42 -4.15 8.44
CA ILE A 128 -13.40 -4.77 7.12
C ILE A 128 -14.43 -4.06 6.23
N LYS A 129 -14.01 -3.64 5.06
CA LYS A 129 -14.92 -3.12 4.04
C LYS A 129 -15.73 -4.28 3.45
N LYS A 130 -17.04 -4.21 3.60
CA LYS A 130 -17.99 -5.17 3.03
C LYS A 130 -18.33 -4.83 1.58
#